data_8790d13c8cf6e50a94d5cd644c74e4b1
#
_entry.id   8790d13c8cf6e50a94d5cd644c74e4b1
#
_cell.length_a   1.000
_cell.length_b   1.000
_cell.length_c   1.000
_cell.angle_alpha   90.00
_cell.angle_beta   90.00
_cell.angle_gamma   90.00
#
_symmetry.space_group_name_H-M   'P 1'
#
loop_
_entity.id
_entity.type
_entity.pdbx_description
1 polymer ?
#
loop_
_entity_poly.entity_id
_entity_poly.type
_entity_poly.pdbx_seq_one_letter_code
_entity_poly.pdbx_strand_id
1 'polypeptide(L)'
;MSASKTKWVRLGDYIEQCDERNVEGRYALENVRGISTDKVFIPTKANMDGVSLNSYKVVNTGCLAYVADTSRRGDKIALALNLTLNPYLISSIYTTFRTRNNNDLLPEYLFLLLSRSEFDRYARFNSWGSARETFDWSELYRVEIPLPSIEVQRELVDTYNGFKSLAEQNEALIPRLFAACQAYIVDCRAKYPSVPLGEYIEQLDKRNSYGALTIADVQGISTDKCFIPTKANMDGVSVLSYKIVAPSEFVYVADTSRRGDKMALALNSSDKDILVSSIYTVFRSIDKSILLPEYLFLLFNRPEFDRYTRFNSWGSARETFDWNEIAVFKSHCHP
;
A
#
# COMPACT_ATOMS: atom_id res chain seq x y z
N MET A 1 -35.60 17.10 -1.44
CA MET A 1 -35.81 15.70 -1.91
C MET A 1 -35.89 14.82 -0.69
N SER A 2 -37.01 14.13 -0.45
CA SER A 2 -37.19 13.20 0.67
C SER A 2 -36.25 12.03 0.48
N ALA A 3 -35.30 11.83 1.41
CA ALA A 3 -34.43 10.66 1.40
C ALA A 3 -35.32 9.41 1.55
N SER A 4 -35.53 8.68 0.46
CA SER A 4 -36.17 7.38 0.50
C SER A 4 -35.39 6.51 1.47
N LYS A 5 -36.05 6.03 2.54
CA LYS A 5 -35.41 5.12 3.50
C LYS A 5 -34.89 3.90 2.73
N THR A 6 -33.60 3.72 2.70
CA THR A 6 -32.97 2.54 2.09
C THR A 6 -33.53 1.27 2.73
N LYS A 7 -34.10 0.40 1.93
CA LYS A 7 -34.66 -0.88 2.39
C LYS A 7 -33.52 -1.85 2.64
N TRP A 8 -33.51 -2.52 3.78
CA TRP A 8 -32.63 -3.66 4.05
C TRP A 8 -33.30 -4.95 3.56
N VAL A 9 -32.56 -5.78 2.86
CA VAL A 9 -33.04 -7.01 2.26
C VAL A 9 -32.07 -8.14 2.48
N ARG A 10 -32.58 -9.37 2.50
CA ARG A 10 -31.75 -10.57 2.55
C ARG A 10 -31.09 -10.78 1.18
N LEU A 11 -29.75 -10.91 1.15
CA LEU A 11 -28.98 -11.04 -0.08
C LEU A 11 -29.41 -12.27 -0.91
N GLY A 12 -29.73 -13.37 -0.25
CA GLY A 12 -30.14 -14.62 -0.89
C GLY A 12 -31.34 -14.52 -1.82
N ASP A 13 -32.21 -13.53 -1.64
CA ASP A 13 -33.37 -13.29 -2.50
C ASP A 13 -32.95 -12.70 -3.88
N TYR A 14 -31.76 -12.13 -3.95
CA TYR A 14 -31.24 -11.37 -5.11
C TYR A 14 -30.07 -12.05 -5.80
N ILE A 15 -29.50 -13.13 -5.25
CA ILE A 15 -28.38 -13.85 -5.85
C ILE A 15 -28.72 -15.32 -6.10
N GLU A 16 -27.97 -15.91 -7.01
CA GLU A 16 -28.03 -17.34 -7.28
C GLU A 16 -26.62 -17.91 -7.49
N GLN A 17 -26.44 -19.17 -7.07
CA GLN A 17 -25.19 -19.88 -7.25
C GLN A 17 -25.03 -20.30 -8.72
N CYS A 18 -23.80 -20.19 -9.24
CA CYS A 18 -23.42 -20.68 -10.56
C CYS A 18 -22.54 -21.93 -10.39
N ASP A 19 -22.71 -22.92 -11.27
CA ASP A 19 -21.85 -24.12 -11.31
C ASP A 19 -21.53 -24.53 -12.76
N GLU A 20 -21.47 -23.56 -13.68
CA GLU A 20 -21.01 -23.81 -15.05
C GLU A 20 -19.57 -24.31 -15.02
N ARG A 21 -19.30 -25.41 -15.73
CA ARG A 21 -17.98 -26.04 -15.76
C ARG A 21 -17.43 -26.11 -17.17
N ASN A 22 -16.11 -26.19 -17.27
CA ASN A 22 -15.38 -26.23 -18.55
C ASN A 22 -15.41 -27.66 -19.16
N VAL A 23 -16.53 -28.36 -19.12
CA VAL A 23 -16.64 -29.77 -19.54
C VAL A 23 -16.26 -29.99 -21.00
N GLU A 24 -16.53 -29.02 -21.86
CA GLU A 24 -16.23 -29.08 -23.30
C GLU A 24 -14.80 -28.59 -23.63
N GLY A 25 -14.00 -28.23 -22.62
CA GLY A 25 -12.64 -27.74 -22.81
C GLY A 25 -12.53 -26.43 -23.62
N ARG A 26 -13.59 -25.59 -23.58
CA ARG A 26 -13.66 -24.31 -24.32
C ARG A 26 -12.57 -23.33 -23.90
N TYR A 27 -12.14 -23.39 -22.63
CA TYR A 27 -11.19 -22.46 -22.04
C TYR A 27 -9.92 -23.20 -21.64
N ALA A 28 -8.78 -22.57 -21.86
CA ALA A 28 -7.46 -23.15 -21.66
C ALA A 28 -6.75 -22.56 -20.41
N LEU A 29 -5.50 -22.88 -20.23
CA LEU A 29 -4.70 -22.52 -19.06
C LEU A 29 -4.58 -20.99 -18.85
N GLU A 30 -4.55 -20.23 -19.94
CA GLU A 30 -4.49 -18.77 -19.89
C GLU A 30 -5.73 -18.12 -19.23
N ASN A 31 -6.85 -18.85 -19.18
CA ASN A 31 -8.06 -18.39 -18.50
C ASN A 31 -8.06 -18.68 -17.00
N VAL A 32 -7.14 -19.52 -16.53
CA VAL A 32 -7.11 -19.94 -15.12
C VAL A 32 -6.69 -18.79 -14.21
N ARG A 33 -7.47 -18.54 -13.18
CA ARG A 33 -7.22 -17.49 -12.17
C ARG A 33 -7.33 -18.05 -10.75
N GLY A 34 -6.60 -17.40 -9.86
CA GLY A 34 -6.82 -17.44 -8.44
C GLY A 34 -7.57 -16.19 -7.97
N ILE A 35 -7.90 -16.12 -6.68
CA ILE A 35 -8.51 -14.95 -6.05
C ILE A 35 -7.65 -14.54 -4.87
N SER A 36 -7.29 -13.25 -4.79
CA SER A 36 -6.54 -12.70 -3.67
C SER A 36 -7.46 -12.12 -2.58
N THR A 37 -6.91 -11.89 -1.40
CA THR A 37 -7.57 -11.14 -0.32
C THR A 37 -7.70 -9.65 -0.62
N ASP A 38 -7.02 -9.14 -1.66
CA ASP A 38 -7.22 -7.79 -2.19
C ASP A 38 -8.43 -7.71 -3.13
N LYS A 39 -9.24 -8.80 -3.15
CA LYS A 39 -10.52 -8.90 -3.86
C LYS A 39 -10.40 -8.73 -5.37
N VAL A 40 -9.35 -9.32 -5.94
CA VAL A 40 -9.11 -9.34 -7.39
C VAL A 40 -8.77 -10.74 -7.89
N PHE A 41 -9.09 -11.01 -9.14
CA PHE A 41 -8.56 -12.18 -9.85
C PHE A 41 -7.06 -11.98 -10.10
N ILE A 42 -6.28 -13.01 -9.82
CA ILE A 42 -4.83 -13.03 -10.02
C ILE A 42 -4.43 -14.23 -10.88
N PRO A 43 -3.29 -14.22 -11.56
CA PRO A 43 -2.74 -15.42 -12.16
C PRO A 43 -2.67 -16.56 -11.13
N THR A 44 -2.95 -17.77 -11.56
CA THR A 44 -2.84 -18.93 -10.65
C THR A 44 -1.41 -19.11 -10.18
N LYS A 45 -1.25 -19.42 -8.88
CA LYS A 45 0.05 -19.77 -8.29
C LYS A 45 0.24 -21.29 -8.18
N ALA A 46 -0.78 -22.07 -8.54
CA ALA A 46 -0.71 -23.52 -8.50
C ALA A 46 0.10 -24.07 -9.69
N ASN A 47 0.84 -25.14 -9.45
CA ASN A 47 1.38 -25.92 -10.57
C ASN A 47 0.20 -26.57 -11.32
N MET A 48 0.11 -26.28 -12.60
CA MET A 48 -0.98 -26.73 -13.47
C MET A 48 -0.57 -27.86 -14.40
N ASP A 49 0.67 -28.40 -14.29
CA ASP A 49 1.16 -29.47 -15.13
C ASP A 49 0.30 -30.74 -14.93
N GLY A 50 -0.27 -31.24 -16.02
CA GLY A 50 -1.12 -32.44 -16.03
C GLY A 50 -2.50 -32.27 -15.35
N VAL A 51 -2.88 -31.05 -14.98
CA VAL A 51 -4.18 -30.80 -14.35
C VAL A 51 -5.29 -30.70 -15.40
N SER A 52 -6.33 -31.52 -15.28
CA SER A 52 -7.53 -31.41 -16.13
C SER A 52 -8.34 -30.18 -15.73
N LEU A 53 -8.65 -29.32 -16.70
CA LEU A 53 -9.47 -28.11 -16.51
C LEU A 53 -10.97 -28.37 -16.64
N ASN A 54 -11.41 -29.59 -16.95
CA ASN A 54 -12.82 -29.90 -17.19
C ASN A 54 -13.71 -29.73 -15.95
N SER A 55 -13.12 -29.90 -14.76
CA SER A 55 -13.83 -29.71 -13.48
C SER A 55 -13.83 -28.26 -12.99
N TYR A 56 -13.04 -27.37 -13.63
CA TYR A 56 -12.96 -25.97 -13.25
C TYR A 56 -14.27 -25.25 -13.56
N LYS A 57 -14.62 -24.31 -12.69
CA LYS A 57 -15.82 -23.47 -12.87
C LYS A 57 -15.52 -22.30 -13.77
N VAL A 58 -16.50 -21.96 -14.59
CA VAL A 58 -16.47 -20.80 -15.49
C VAL A 58 -17.05 -19.59 -14.74
N VAL A 59 -16.31 -18.51 -14.71
CA VAL A 59 -16.74 -17.22 -14.15
C VAL A 59 -16.96 -16.25 -15.29
N ASN A 60 -18.19 -16.16 -15.73
CA ASN A 60 -18.59 -15.25 -16.81
C ASN A 60 -18.56 -13.78 -16.34
N THR A 61 -18.66 -12.86 -17.29
CA THR A 61 -18.83 -11.42 -17.02
C THR A 61 -20.01 -11.19 -16.08
N GLY A 62 -19.83 -10.34 -15.06
CA GLY A 62 -20.86 -10.05 -14.05
C GLY A 62 -20.97 -11.11 -12.94
N CYS A 63 -20.22 -12.22 -13.02
CA CYS A 63 -20.21 -13.24 -11.96
C CYS A 63 -19.16 -12.92 -10.91
N LEU A 64 -19.53 -13.20 -9.65
CA LEU A 64 -18.65 -13.14 -8.50
C LEU A 64 -18.15 -14.53 -8.14
N ALA A 65 -16.97 -14.58 -7.53
CA ALA A 65 -16.43 -15.81 -6.97
C ALA A 65 -15.74 -15.53 -5.64
N TYR A 66 -15.88 -16.46 -4.68
CA TYR A 66 -15.15 -16.36 -3.43
C TYR A 66 -14.59 -17.71 -2.97
N VAL A 67 -13.63 -17.65 -2.09
CA VAL A 67 -13.02 -18.82 -1.46
C VAL A 67 -13.68 -19.01 -0.11
N ALA A 68 -14.37 -20.14 0.07
CA ALA A 68 -15.05 -20.43 1.33
C ALA A 68 -14.09 -20.60 2.51
N ASP A 69 -12.90 -21.17 2.29
CA ASP A 69 -11.86 -21.33 3.33
C ASP A 69 -11.33 -19.97 3.80
N THR A 70 -11.59 -19.65 5.08
CA THR A 70 -11.14 -18.41 5.74
C THR A 70 -9.96 -18.64 6.69
N SER A 71 -9.66 -19.89 7.03
CA SER A 71 -8.72 -20.26 8.11
C SER A 71 -7.25 -19.81 7.88
N ARG A 72 -6.84 -19.56 6.63
CA ARG A 72 -5.44 -19.22 6.26
C ARG A 72 -5.29 -17.85 5.62
N ARG A 73 -6.31 -16.99 5.73
CA ARG A 73 -6.37 -15.73 4.98
C ARG A 73 -6.37 -14.48 5.86
N GLY A 74 -6.08 -14.65 7.16
CA GLY A 74 -6.19 -13.57 8.14
C GLY A 74 -7.64 -13.11 8.29
N ASP A 75 -7.84 -11.80 8.34
CA ASP A 75 -9.15 -11.18 8.60
C ASP A 75 -9.95 -10.88 7.32
N LYS A 76 -9.50 -11.35 6.14
CA LYS A 76 -10.11 -11.00 4.85
C LYS A 76 -10.58 -12.24 4.10
N ILE A 77 -11.81 -12.18 3.57
CA ILE A 77 -12.29 -13.17 2.61
C ILE A 77 -11.75 -12.86 1.21
N ALA A 78 -11.30 -13.89 0.49
CA ALA A 78 -10.93 -13.74 -0.91
C ALA A 78 -12.19 -13.81 -1.78
N LEU A 79 -12.54 -12.70 -2.39
CA LEU A 79 -13.71 -12.49 -3.25
C LEU A 79 -13.28 -11.68 -4.47
N ALA A 80 -13.86 -11.95 -5.65
CA ALA A 80 -13.64 -11.13 -6.84
C ALA A 80 -14.88 -11.12 -7.75
N LEU A 81 -15.01 -10.04 -8.54
CA LEU A 81 -16.03 -9.86 -9.58
C LEU A 81 -15.34 -9.84 -10.94
N ASN A 82 -15.83 -10.63 -11.89
CA ASN A 82 -15.37 -10.57 -13.29
C ASN A 82 -16.11 -9.48 -14.05
N LEU A 83 -15.43 -8.37 -14.31
CA LEU A 83 -15.92 -7.28 -15.17
C LEU A 83 -15.32 -7.31 -16.59
N THR A 84 -14.49 -8.30 -16.89
CA THR A 84 -13.91 -8.44 -18.23
C THR A 84 -14.85 -9.12 -19.20
N LEU A 85 -14.62 -8.94 -20.49
CA LEU A 85 -15.38 -9.62 -21.52
C LEU A 85 -15.02 -11.12 -21.64
N ASN A 86 -13.89 -11.52 -21.06
CA ASN A 86 -13.39 -12.88 -21.13
C ASN A 86 -13.78 -13.67 -19.88
N PRO A 87 -14.36 -14.86 -20.01
CA PRO A 87 -14.57 -15.76 -18.90
C PRO A 87 -13.25 -16.22 -18.26
N TYR A 88 -13.28 -16.41 -16.95
CA TYR A 88 -12.18 -16.99 -16.18
C TYR A 88 -12.50 -18.41 -15.75
N LEU A 89 -11.47 -19.23 -15.60
CA LEU A 89 -11.56 -20.52 -14.96
C LEU A 89 -11.03 -20.44 -13.54
N ILE A 90 -11.77 -20.99 -12.60
CA ILE A 90 -11.35 -21.12 -11.20
C ILE A 90 -11.53 -22.53 -10.70
N SER A 91 -10.76 -22.89 -9.68
CA SER A 91 -10.86 -24.23 -9.06
C SER A 91 -12.30 -24.54 -8.62
N SER A 92 -12.70 -25.80 -8.76
CA SER A 92 -14.03 -26.28 -8.37
C SER A 92 -14.38 -26.08 -6.89
N ILE A 93 -13.39 -25.87 -6.03
CA ILE A 93 -13.60 -25.59 -4.60
C ILE A 93 -14.09 -24.17 -4.31
N TYR A 94 -14.04 -23.27 -5.26
CA TYR A 94 -14.51 -21.90 -5.10
C TYR A 94 -16.02 -21.82 -5.32
N THR A 95 -16.68 -20.94 -4.61
CA THR A 95 -18.09 -20.66 -4.79
C THR A 95 -18.28 -19.54 -5.80
N THR A 96 -19.07 -19.78 -6.83
CA THR A 96 -19.42 -18.81 -7.87
C THR A 96 -20.90 -18.45 -7.79
N PHE A 97 -21.21 -17.19 -8.00
CA PHE A 97 -22.57 -16.69 -7.93
C PHE A 97 -22.74 -15.43 -8.77
N ARG A 98 -23.99 -15.06 -9.04
CA ARG A 98 -24.37 -13.85 -9.74
C ARG A 98 -25.63 -13.23 -9.15
N THR A 99 -25.91 -12.00 -9.50
CA THR A 99 -27.20 -11.36 -9.26
C THR A 99 -28.26 -11.98 -10.16
N ARG A 100 -29.48 -12.21 -9.61
CA ARG A 100 -30.62 -12.79 -10.37
C ARG A 100 -31.13 -11.81 -11.42
N ASN A 101 -31.19 -10.53 -11.06
CA ASN A 101 -31.68 -9.45 -11.93
C ASN A 101 -30.84 -8.18 -11.71
N ASN A 102 -30.11 -7.78 -12.74
CA ASN A 102 -29.24 -6.60 -12.67
C ASN A 102 -30.02 -5.27 -12.65
N ASN A 103 -31.35 -5.29 -12.88
CA ASN A 103 -32.20 -4.12 -12.70
C ASN A 103 -32.60 -3.90 -11.24
N ASP A 104 -32.46 -4.91 -10.39
CA ASP A 104 -32.73 -4.82 -8.95
C ASP A 104 -31.45 -4.63 -8.14
N LEU A 105 -30.41 -5.40 -8.48
CA LEU A 105 -29.12 -5.39 -7.80
C LEU A 105 -27.97 -5.46 -8.81
N LEU A 106 -27.17 -4.41 -8.92
CA LEU A 106 -25.97 -4.38 -9.77
C LEU A 106 -24.87 -5.28 -9.18
N PRO A 107 -24.19 -6.12 -9.99
CA PRO A 107 -23.04 -6.91 -9.52
C PRO A 107 -21.92 -6.04 -8.94
N GLU A 108 -21.65 -4.88 -9.56
CA GLU A 108 -20.65 -3.93 -9.11
C GLU A 108 -20.99 -3.33 -7.74
N TYR A 109 -22.25 -2.94 -7.54
CA TYR A 109 -22.71 -2.42 -6.25
C TYR A 109 -22.62 -3.50 -5.16
N LEU A 110 -23.05 -4.73 -5.46
CA LEU A 110 -22.90 -5.87 -4.57
C LEU A 110 -21.42 -6.10 -4.22
N PHE A 111 -20.55 -6.06 -5.22
CA PHE A 111 -19.12 -6.22 -5.00
C PHE A 111 -18.53 -5.14 -4.08
N LEU A 112 -18.95 -3.87 -4.22
CA LEU A 112 -18.55 -2.81 -3.31
C LEU A 112 -18.97 -3.09 -1.87
N LEU A 113 -20.20 -3.54 -1.64
CA LEU A 113 -20.68 -3.91 -0.31
C LEU A 113 -19.87 -5.05 0.32
N LEU A 114 -19.63 -6.11 -0.47
CA LEU A 114 -18.87 -7.29 -0.02
C LEU A 114 -17.37 -7.05 0.05
N SER A 115 -16.89 -5.90 -0.47
CA SER A 115 -15.47 -5.52 -0.38
C SER A 115 -15.12 -4.77 0.91
N ARG A 116 -16.10 -4.38 1.69
CA ARG A 116 -15.90 -3.62 2.92
C ARG A 116 -15.33 -4.48 4.05
N SER A 117 -14.58 -3.85 4.94
CA SER A 117 -14.01 -4.51 6.13
C SER A 117 -15.09 -5.08 7.08
N GLU A 118 -16.30 -4.49 7.07
CA GLU A 118 -17.44 -5.01 7.84
C GLU A 118 -17.86 -6.38 7.34
N PHE A 119 -17.88 -6.60 6.02
CA PHE A 119 -18.17 -7.90 5.45
C PHE A 119 -17.05 -8.91 5.73
N ASP A 120 -15.80 -8.50 5.70
CA ASP A 120 -14.67 -9.36 6.08
C ASP A 120 -14.83 -9.87 7.53
N ARG A 121 -15.15 -8.96 8.48
CA ARG A 121 -15.44 -9.34 9.87
C ARG A 121 -16.65 -10.26 9.99
N TYR A 122 -17.73 -9.96 9.25
CA TYR A 122 -18.93 -10.82 9.23
C TYR A 122 -18.59 -12.21 8.71
N ALA A 123 -17.89 -12.32 7.59
CA ALA A 123 -17.50 -13.61 7.01
C ALA A 123 -16.60 -14.41 7.97
N ARG A 124 -15.65 -13.73 8.64
CA ARG A 124 -14.77 -14.38 9.62
C ARG A 124 -15.55 -14.86 10.84
N PHE A 125 -16.47 -14.08 11.35
CA PHE A 125 -17.30 -14.44 12.51
C PHE A 125 -18.26 -15.59 12.21
N ASN A 126 -18.79 -15.68 10.99
CA ASN A 126 -19.72 -16.72 10.55
C ASN A 126 -19.02 -17.84 9.76
N SER A 127 -17.76 -18.11 10.06
CA SER A 127 -17.00 -19.23 9.51
C SER A 127 -16.86 -20.32 10.54
N TRP A 128 -17.17 -21.55 10.14
CA TRP A 128 -17.24 -22.72 11.04
C TRP A 128 -16.39 -23.87 10.50
N GLY A 129 -15.90 -24.72 11.40
CA GLY A 129 -15.16 -25.93 11.06
C GLY A 129 -14.01 -26.21 12.03
N SER A 130 -13.78 -27.49 12.37
CA SER A 130 -12.75 -27.88 13.34
C SER A 130 -11.34 -27.94 12.75
N ALA A 131 -11.21 -28.33 11.47
CA ALA A 131 -9.91 -28.42 10.78
C ALA A 131 -9.68 -27.25 9.81
N ARG A 132 -10.73 -26.74 9.22
CA ARG A 132 -10.75 -25.56 8.34
C ARG A 132 -12.04 -24.82 8.57
N GLU A 133 -11.93 -23.56 8.91
CA GLU A 133 -13.09 -22.69 9.01
C GLU A 133 -13.51 -22.26 7.61
N THR A 134 -14.79 -22.43 7.30
CA THR A 134 -15.39 -22.08 6.01
C THR A 134 -16.57 -21.14 6.20
N PHE A 135 -16.65 -20.15 5.35
CA PHE A 135 -17.80 -19.27 5.18
C PHE A 135 -18.68 -19.86 4.09
N ASP A 136 -19.73 -20.56 4.50
CA ASP A 136 -20.57 -21.31 3.59
C ASP A 136 -21.54 -20.42 2.81
N TRP A 137 -22.03 -20.95 1.67
CA TRP A 137 -23.04 -20.28 0.86
C TRP A 137 -24.30 -19.92 1.65
N SER A 138 -24.72 -20.78 2.57
CA SER A 138 -25.88 -20.53 3.42
C SER A 138 -25.72 -19.29 4.30
N GLU A 139 -24.51 -18.99 4.74
CA GLU A 139 -24.22 -17.78 5.51
C GLU A 139 -24.22 -16.54 4.62
N LEU A 140 -23.64 -16.63 3.42
CA LEU A 140 -23.72 -15.54 2.43
C LEU A 140 -25.19 -15.24 2.07
N TYR A 141 -26.02 -16.27 1.95
CA TYR A 141 -27.43 -16.15 1.64
C TYR A 141 -28.23 -15.39 2.71
N ARG A 142 -27.79 -15.41 3.97
CA ARG A 142 -28.44 -14.74 5.11
C ARG A 142 -28.00 -13.29 5.29
N VAL A 143 -26.96 -12.85 4.61
CA VAL A 143 -26.44 -11.46 4.73
C VAL A 143 -27.56 -10.48 4.43
N GLU A 144 -27.72 -9.48 5.26
CA GLU A 144 -28.60 -8.34 4.99
C GLU A 144 -27.81 -7.20 4.37
N ILE A 145 -28.33 -6.67 3.26
CA ILE A 145 -27.71 -5.56 2.54
C ILE A 145 -28.67 -4.37 2.38
N PRO A 146 -28.18 -3.14 2.37
CA PRO A 146 -28.98 -2.00 1.96
C PRO A 146 -29.23 -2.08 0.44
N LEU A 147 -30.47 -1.97 0.01
CA LEU A 147 -30.87 -2.01 -1.38
C LEU A 147 -31.54 -0.66 -1.77
N PRO A 148 -30.78 0.34 -2.20
CA PRO A 148 -31.33 1.56 -2.76
C PRO A 148 -31.85 1.33 -4.19
N SER A 149 -32.46 2.36 -4.79
CA SER A 149 -32.87 2.28 -6.19
C SER A 149 -31.66 2.04 -7.12
N ILE A 150 -31.92 1.51 -8.31
CA ILE A 150 -30.86 1.15 -9.27
C ILE A 150 -30.05 2.38 -9.71
N GLU A 151 -30.70 3.56 -9.75
CA GLU A 151 -30.03 4.82 -10.07
C GLU A 151 -29.00 5.19 -9.00
N VAL A 152 -29.36 5.05 -7.73
CA VAL A 152 -28.46 5.31 -6.60
C VAL A 152 -27.32 4.28 -6.57
N GLN A 153 -27.60 3.01 -6.91
CA GLN A 153 -26.56 2.00 -7.02
C GLN A 153 -25.54 2.37 -8.11
N ARG A 154 -26.01 2.81 -9.29
CA ARG A 154 -25.14 3.28 -10.38
C ARG A 154 -24.31 4.49 -9.96
N GLU A 155 -24.93 5.50 -9.36
CA GLU A 155 -24.23 6.69 -8.88
C GLU A 155 -23.10 6.34 -7.90
N LEU A 156 -23.33 5.40 -6.97
CA LEU A 156 -22.32 4.94 -6.03
C LEU A 156 -21.17 4.19 -6.73
N VAL A 157 -21.49 3.32 -7.69
CA VAL A 157 -20.49 2.58 -8.48
C VAL A 157 -19.65 3.55 -9.32
N ASP A 158 -20.30 4.49 -10.00
CA ASP A 158 -19.62 5.47 -10.87
C ASP A 158 -18.73 6.40 -10.04
N THR A 159 -19.21 6.85 -8.88
CA THR A 159 -18.43 7.66 -7.95
C THR A 159 -17.19 6.90 -7.46
N TYR A 160 -17.35 5.65 -7.04
CA TYR A 160 -16.22 4.82 -6.62
C TYR A 160 -15.19 4.62 -7.74
N ASN A 161 -15.66 4.27 -8.93
CA ASN A 161 -14.80 4.06 -10.10
C ASN A 161 -14.08 5.35 -10.52
N GLY A 162 -14.75 6.49 -10.41
CA GLY A 162 -14.17 7.81 -10.65
C GLY A 162 -12.99 8.11 -9.71
N PHE A 163 -13.18 7.90 -8.41
CA PHE A 163 -12.09 8.07 -7.42
C PHE A 163 -10.97 7.06 -7.60
N LYS A 164 -11.30 5.81 -7.89
CA LYS A 164 -10.30 4.77 -8.16
C LYS A 164 -9.45 5.11 -9.38
N SER A 165 -10.09 5.52 -10.49
CA SER A 165 -9.39 5.95 -11.69
C SER A 165 -8.49 7.16 -11.44
N LEU A 166 -8.96 8.15 -10.65
CA LEU A 166 -8.17 9.33 -10.28
C LEU A 166 -6.95 8.93 -9.44
N ALA A 167 -7.11 8.01 -8.50
CA ALA A 167 -5.98 7.49 -7.71
C ALA A 167 -4.94 6.79 -8.60
N GLU A 168 -5.38 5.90 -9.50
CA GLU A 168 -4.50 5.19 -10.44
C GLU A 168 -3.77 6.16 -11.39
N GLN A 169 -4.43 7.20 -11.88
CA GLN A 169 -3.83 8.24 -12.71
C GLN A 169 -2.76 9.02 -11.95
N ASN A 170 -3.05 9.41 -10.69
CA ASN A 170 -2.09 10.11 -9.84
C ASN A 170 -0.87 9.24 -9.53
N GLU A 171 -1.07 7.96 -9.19
CA GLU A 171 0.02 7.01 -8.96
C GLU A 171 0.89 6.83 -10.23
N ALA A 172 0.29 6.78 -11.41
CA ALA A 172 1.00 6.68 -12.68
C ALA A 172 1.82 7.94 -13.03
N LEU A 173 1.50 9.10 -12.44
CA LEU A 173 2.28 10.33 -12.62
C LEU A 173 3.57 10.33 -11.77
N ILE A 174 3.58 9.66 -10.63
CA ILE A 174 4.72 9.67 -9.68
C ILE A 174 6.06 9.31 -10.35
N PRO A 175 6.18 8.20 -11.12
CA PRO A 175 7.44 7.87 -11.78
C PRO A 175 7.88 8.93 -12.81
N ARG A 176 6.93 9.55 -13.50
CA ARG A 176 7.21 10.59 -14.51
C ARG A 176 7.71 11.88 -13.86
N LEU A 177 7.06 12.30 -12.76
CA LEU A 177 7.49 13.46 -11.98
C LEU A 177 8.88 13.20 -11.38
N PHE A 178 9.11 12.01 -10.84
CA PHE A 178 10.42 11.64 -10.33
C PHE A 178 11.49 11.68 -11.42
N ALA A 179 11.23 11.16 -12.61
CA ALA A 179 12.16 11.23 -13.73
C ALA A 179 12.44 12.68 -14.17
N ALA A 180 11.43 13.55 -14.17
CA ALA A 180 11.61 14.97 -14.47
C ALA A 180 12.51 15.67 -13.42
N CYS A 181 12.27 15.41 -12.13
CA CYS A 181 13.12 15.92 -11.05
C CYS A 181 14.57 15.44 -11.18
N GLN A 182 14.78 14.15 -11.52
CA GLN A 182 16.11 13.61 -11.75
C GLN A 182 16.83 14.30 -12.94
N ALA A 183 16.11 14.50 -14.06
CA ALA A 183 16.65 15.19 -15.23
C ALA A 183 17.03 16.63 -14.89
N TYR A 184 16.21 17.33 -14.11
CA TYR A 184 16.51 18.70 -13.66
C TYR A 184 17.80 18.76 -12.82
N ILE A 185 17.99 17.84 -11.88
CA ILE A 185 19.22 17.79 -11.07
C ILE A 185 20.44 17.50 -11.95
N VAL A 186 20.31 16.64 -12.97
CA VAL A 186 21.40 16.40 -13.94
C VAL A 186 21.74 17.69 -14.72
N ASP A 187 20.73 18.42 -15.13
CA ASP A 187 20.90 19.71 -15.83
C ASP A 187 21.58 20.75 -14.92
N CYS A 188 21.22 20.83 -13.65
CA CYS A 188 21.89 21.66 -12.66
C CYS A 188 23.39 21.33 -12.53
N ARG A 189 23.78 20.06 -12.60
CA ARG A 189 25.17 19.62 -12.57
C ARG A 189 25.99 20.17 -13.74
N ALA A 190 25.37 20.35 -14.89
CA ALA A 190 26.02 20.91 -16.08
C ALA A 190 26.15 22.46 -16.02
N LYS A 191 25.25 23.13 -15.29
CA LYS A 191 25.12 24.58 -15.28
C LYS A 191 25.80 25.26 -14.09
N TYR A 192 25.87 24.59 -12.94
CA TYR A 192 26.32 25.21 -11.70
C TYR A 192 27.57 24.54 -11.13
N PRO A 193 28.39 25.27 -10.39
CA PRO A 193 29.59 24.72 -9.77
C PRO A 193 29.22 23.69 -8.70
N SER A 194 30.13 22.75 -8.46
CA SER A 194 30.01 21.74 -7.44
C SER A 194 30.54 22.29 -6.12
N VAL A 195 29.74 22.29 -5.09
CA VAL A 195 30.07 22.76 -3.73
C VAL A 195 29.83 21.67 -2.68
N PRO A 196 30.66 21.58 -1.62
CA PRO A 196 30.44 20.66 -0.53
C PRO A 196 29.21 21.07 0.29
N LEU A 197 28.38 20.10 0.70
CA LEU A 197 27.16 20.39 1.45
C LEU A 197 27.43 20.96 2.85
N GLY A 198 28.59 20.65 3.46
CA GLY A 198 28.92 21.06 4.82
C GLY A 198 28.89 22.57 5.09
N GLU A 199 29.00 23.39 4.03
CA GLU A 199 28.85 24.84 4.14
C GLU A 199 27.41 25.31 4.26
N TYR A 200 26.43 24.44 3.91
CA TYR A 200 25.02 24.76 3.76
C TYR A 200 24.11 23.96 4.70
N ILE A 201 24.66 22.97 5.40
CA ILE A 201 23.91 22.11 6.34
C ILE A 201 24.59 22.07 7.70
N GLU A 202 23.77 21.89 8.74
CA GLU A 202 24.28 21.75 10.10
C GLU A 202 23.63 20.56 10.83
N GLN A 203 24.41 19.87 11.64
CA GLN A 203 23.94 18.79 12.48
C GLN A 203 23.22 19.32 13.73
N LEU A 204 22.16 18.67 14.15
CA LEU A 204 21.36 19.03 15.31
C LEU A 204 21.34 17.90 16.33
N ASP A 205 21.29 18.27 17.63
CA ASP A 205 21.12 17.33 18.75
C ASP A 205 20.05 17.82 19.75
N LYS A 206 18.96 18.40 19.25
CA LYS A 206 17.82 18.82 20.08
C LYS A 206 17.11 17.59 20.61
N ARG A 207 17.03 17.46 21.94
CA ARG A 207 16.45 16.30 22.63
C ARG A 207 15.14 16.67 23.33
N ASN A 208 14.29 15.65 23.52
CA ASN A 208 13.01 15.77 24.23
C ASN A 208 13.19 15.85 25.76
N SER A 209 14.19 16.56 26.23
CA SER A 209 14.60 16.57 27.66
C SER A 209 13.52 17.04 28.61
N TYR A 210 12.57 17.84 28.12
CA TYR A 210 11.44 18.35 28.90
C TYR A 210 10.18 17.49 28.77
N GLY A 211 10.21 16.40 27.99
CA GLY A 211 9.07 15.48 27.82
C GLY A 211 7.86 16.13 27.11
N ALA A 212 8.11 17.13 26.25
CA ALA A 212 7.04 17.82 25.51
C ALA A 212 6.34 16.90 24.49
N LEU A 213 7.06 15.88 24.00
CA LEU A 213 6.56 14.88 23.06
C LEU A 213 6.51 13.50 23.74
N THR A 214 5.64 12.62 23.25
CA THR A 214 5.31 11.34 23.85
C THR A 214 5.71 10.16 22.96
N ILE A 215 5.47 8.94 23.41
CA ILE A 215 5.67 7.70 22.63
C ILE A 215 4.85 7.73 21.32
N ALA A 216 3.70 8.38 21.31
CA ALA A 216 2.86 8.51 20.12
C ALA A 216 3.54 9.30 18.98
N ASP A 217 4.50 10.16 19.32
CA ASP A 217 5.23 10.99 18.37
C ASP A 217 6.50 10.29 17.83
N VAL A 218 6.79 9.07 18.31
CA VAL A 218 7.99 8.32 17.90
C VAL A 218 7.80 7.67 16.55
N GLN A 219 8.72 7.95 15.64
CA GLN A 219 8.76 7.34 14.32
C GLN A 219 10.13 6.71 14.03
N GLY A 220 10.09 5.69 13.17
CA GLY A 220 11.26 5.13 12.52
C GLY A 220 11.44 5.74 11.13
N ILE A 221 12.52 5.35 10.45
CA ILE A 221 12.78 5.73 9.04
C ILE A 221 13.03 4.49 8.20
N SER A 222 12.54 4.53 6.94
CA SER A 222 12.74 3.46 5.97
C SER A 222 13.80 3.79 4.93
N THR A 223 14.24 2.77 4.21
CA THR A 223 15.07 2.92 3.00
C THR A 223 14.30 3.49 1.80
N ASP A 224 12.97 3.57 1.89
CA ASP A 224 12.13 4.30 0.93
C ASP A 224 12.09 5.81 1.22
N LYS A 225 13.00 6.27 2.11
CA LYS A 225 13.24 7.67 2.44
C LYS A 225 12.01 8.40 3.03
N CYS A 226 11.27 7.68 3.86
CA CYS A 226 10.10 8.22 4.56
C CYS A 226 10.08 7.81 6.04
N PHE A 227 9.35 8.59 6.82
CA PHE A 227 9.01 8.20 8.19
C PHE A 227 8.01 7.04 8.17
N ILE A 228 8.17 6.12 9.11
CA ILE A 228 7.31 4.95 9.30
C ILE A 228 6.98 4.80 10.78
N PRO A 229 5.89 4.15 11.17
CA PRO A 229 5.65 3.77 12.55
C PRO A 229 6.85 3.01 13.12
N THR A 230 7.23 3.32 14.36
CA THR A 230 8.34 2.59 15.00
C THR A 230 8.03 1.10 15.09
N LYS A 231 9.04 0.27 14.75
CA LYS A 231 8.96 -1.19 14.90
C LYS A 231 9.48 -1.67 16.25
N ALA A 232 10.05 -0.77 17.05
CA ALA A 232 10.55 -1.10 18.38
C ALA A 232 9.39 -1.26 19.37
N ASN A 233 9.52 -2.22 20.31
CA ASN A 233 8.64 -2.24 21.47
C ASN A 233 8.95 -1.01 22.33
N MET A 234 7.96 -0.16 22.53
CA MET A 234 8.07 1.09 23.26
C MET A 234 7.54 0.99 24.70
N ASP A 235 7.12 -0.20 25.17
CA ASP A 235 6.60 -0.40 26.52
C ASP A 235 7.67 -0.09 27.55
N GLY A 236 7.41 0.89 28.44
CA GLY A 236 8.32 1.31 29.47
C GLY A 236 9.56 2.09 29.01
N VAL A 237 9.64 2.46 27.73
CA VAL A 237 10.78 3.21 27.17
C VAL A 237 10.64 4.69 27.48
N SER A 238 11.69 5.28 28.10
CA SER A 238 11.78 6.74 28.26
C SER A 238 12.19 7.40 26.94
N VAL A 239 11.40 8.37 26.48
CA VAL A 239 11.68 9.12 25.25
C VAL A 239 12.40 10.46 25.51
N LEU A 240 12.85 10.72 26.73
CA LEU A 240 13.54 11.97 27.10
C LEU A 240 14.87 12.18 26.38
N SER A 241 15.57 11.07 26.08
CA SER A 241 16.83 11.08 25.32
C SER A 241 16.65 11.10 23.80
N TYR A 242 15.42 10.93 23.31
CA TYR A 242 15.13 10.90 21.89
C TYR A 242 15.34 12.28 21.27
N LYS A 243 15.73 12.30 20.01
CA LYS A 243 15.93 13.54 19.25
C LYS A 243 14.65 14.03 18.63
N ILE A 244 14.50 15.33 18.61
CA ILE A 244 13.39 16.03 17.95
C ILE A 244 13.81 16.34 16.52
N VAL A 245 12.92 16.06 15.58
CA VAL A 245 13.03 16.44 14.16
C VAL A 245 11.91 17.41 13.86
N ALA A 246 12.23 18.70 13.80
CA ALA A 246 11.26 19.76 13.51
C ALA A 246 10.89 19.79 12.01
N PRO A 247 9.83 20.52 11.63
CA PRO A 247 9.47 20.71 10.22
C PRO A 247 10.64 21.22 9.36
N SER A 248 10.82 20.62 8.18
CA SER A 248 11.91 20.85 7.23
C SER A 248 13.30 20.38 7.71
N GLU A 249 13.39 19.62 8.77
CA GLU A 249 14.62 18.96 9.20
C GLU A 249 14.72 17.54 8.66
N PHE A 250 15.95 17.08 8.51
CA PHE A 250 16.29 15.75 8.02
C PHE A 250 16.73 14.85 9.17
N VAL A 251 16.52 13.56 8.95
CA VAL A 251 17.09 12.53 9.82
C VAL A 251 17.59 11.36 8.98
N TYR A 252 18.71 10.77 9.38
CA TYR A 252 19.21 9.55 8.77
C TYR A 252 19.79 8.58 9.79
N VAL A 253 19.88 7.32 9.39
CA VAL A 253 20.53 6.25 10.16
C VAL A 253 21.92 6.03 9.60
N ALA A 254 22.93 6.24 10.43
CA ALA A 254 24.32 6.08 10.01
C ALA A 254 24.67 4.62 9.67
N ASP A 255 24.07 3.61 10.36
CA ASP A 255 24.29 2.19 10.09
C ASP A 255 23.72 1.80 8.71
N THR A 256 24.59 1.42 7.78
CA THR A 256 24.27 0.98 6.42
C THR A 256 24.35 -0.53 6.23
N SER A 257 24.95 -1.26 7.16
CA SER A 257 25.35 -2.66 7.02
C SER A 257 24.20 -3.67 6.81
N ARG A 258 22.98 -3.32 7.20
CA ARG A 258 21.79 -4.21 7.14
C ARG A 258 20.69 -3.69 6.24
N ARG A 259 20.97 -2.70 5.38
CA ARG A 259 19.94 -1.97 4.64
C ARG A 259 20.04 -2.14 3.11
N GLY A 260 20.87 -3.08 2.66
CA GLY A 260 21.15 -3.26 1.23
C GLY A 260 21.86 -2.03 0.65
N ASP A 261 21.45 -1.65 -0.57
CA ASP A 261 22.12 -0.56 -1.32
C ASP A 261 21.51 0.82 -1.07
N LYS A 262 20.56 0.95 -0.12
CA LYS A 262 19.84 2.19 0.13
C LYS A 262 20.05 2.71 1.55
N MET A 263 20.28 4.01 1.67
CA MET A 263 20.34 4.70 2.95
C MET A 263 18.93 4.99 3.49
N ALA A 264 18.71 4.76 4.79
CA ALA A 264 17.51 5.24 5.46
C ALA A 264 17.70 6.72 5.85
N LEU A 265 16.93 7.58 5.20
CA LEU A 265 16.90 9.03 5.39
C LEU A 265 15.47 9.51 5.22
N ALA A 266 15.04 10.56 5.92
CA ALA A 266 13.75 11.20 5.72
C ALA A 266 13.82 12.70 5.97
N LEU A 267 12.96 13.44 5.29
CA LEU A 267 12.68 14.86 5.53
C LEU A 267 11.34 14.95 6.28
N ASN A 268 11.31 15.72 7.37
CA ASN A 268 10.04 16.04 8.03
C ASN A 268 9.30 17.11 7.20
N SER A 269 8.42 16.66 6.33
CA SER A 269 7.54 17.53 5.51
C SER A 269 6.21 17.86 6.20
N SER A 270 6.00 17.40 7.45
CA SER A 270 4.81 17.75 8.24
C SER A 270 4.98 19.09 8.95
N ASP A 271 3.91 19.57 9.57
CA ASP A 271 3.88 20.76 10.39
C ASP A 271 4.16 20.48 11.89
N LYS A 272 4.50 19.23 12.25
CA LYS A 272 4.70 18.78 13.64
C LYS A 272 6.11 18.28 13.87
N ASP A 273 6.56 18.43 15.11
CA ASP A 273 7.77 17.79 15.60
C ASP A 273 7.59 16.28 15.69
N ILE A 274 8.63 15.53 15.31
CA ILE A 274 8.67 14.07 15.33
C ILE A 274 9.79 13.63 16.27
N LEU A 275 9.60 12.56 17.05
CA LEU A 275 10.66 11.94 17.85
C LEU A 275 11.32 10.78 17.08
N VAL A 276 12.65 10.73 17.15
CA VAL A 276 13.45 9.64 16.60
C VAL A 276 14.46 9.14 17.63
N SER A 277 14.94 7.92 17.44
CA SER A 277 15.96 7.34 18.31
C SER A 277 17.19 8.26 18.45
N SER A 278 17.77 8.30 19.64
CA SER A 278 18.98 9.09 19.94
C SER A 278 20.19 8.74 19.08
N ILE A 279 20.23 7.53 18.50
CA ILE A 279 21.31 7.07 17.61
C ILE A 279 21.21 7.61 16.18
N TYR A 280 20.09 8.23 15.80
CA TYR A 280 19.93 8.80 14.48
C TYR A 280 20.60 10.18 14.41
N THR A 281 21.06 10.55 13.22
CA THR A 281 21.64 11.87 12.96
C THR A 281 20.55 12.78 12.40
N VAL A 282 20.34 13.92 13.08
CA VAL A 282 19.39 14.96 12.67
C VAL A 282 20.18 16.14 12.14
N PHE A 283 19.74 16.75 11.05
CA PHE A 283 20.37 17.91 10.44
C PHE A 283 19.37 18.77 9.67
N ARG A 284 19.79 19.98 9.33
CA ARG A 284 18.96 20.90 8.54
C ARG A 284 19.80 21.71 7.55
N SER A 285 19.14 22.35 6.60
CA SER A 285 19.69 23.44 5.85
C SER A 285 19.87 24.68 6.76
N ILE A 286 21.05 25.29 6.71
CA ILE A 286 21.38 26.48 7.52
C ILE A 286 20.49 27.65 7.08
N ASP A 287 20.39 27.87 5.78
CA ASP A 287 19.57 28.91 5.17
C ASP A 287 18.71 28.32 4.04
N LYS A 288 17.39 28.31 4.29
CA LYS A 288 16.42 27.79 3.33
C LYS A 288 16.26 28.66 2.09
N SER A 289 16.71 29.91 2.12
CA SER A 289 16.70 30.79 0.95
C SER A 289 17.84 30.48 -0.05
N ILE A 290 18.88 29.79 0.45
CA ILE A 290 20.05 29.37 -0.35
C ILE A 290 19.90 27.90 -0.74
N LEU A 291 19.56 27.03 0.21
CA LEU A 291 19.40 25.59 -0.03
C LEU A 291 18.04 25.11 0.49
N LEU A 292 17.10 24.93 -0.42
CA LEU A 292 15.77 24.40 -0.10
C LEU A 292 15.85 22.96 0.42
N PRO A 293 15.22 22.63 1.56
CA PRO A 293 15.16 21.26 2.06
C PRO A 293 14.58 20.28 1.03
N GLU A 294 13.55 20.68 0.30
CA GLU A 294 12.90 19.85 -0.73
C GLU A 294 13.85 19.53 -1.89
N TYR A 295 14.67 20.49 -2.33
CA TYR A 295 15.70 20.24 -3.35
C TYR A 295 16.76 19.27 -2.82
N LEU A 296 17.22 19.46 -1.59
CA LEU A 296 18.19 18.58 -0.96
C LEU A 296 17.61 17.15 -0.80
N PHE A 297 16.33 17.03 -0.48
CA PHE A 297 15.64 15.75 -0.42
C PHE A 297 15.58 15.05 -1.79
N LEU A 298 15.30 15.78 -2.87
CA LEU A 298 15.35 15.24 -4.23
C LEU A 298 16.75 14.75 -4.59
N LEU A 299 17.79 15.46 -4.18
CA LEU A 299 19.19 15.05 -4.38
C LEU A 299 19.50 13.74 -3.65
N PHE A 300 19.06 13.60 -2.39
CA PHE A 300 19.26 12.40 -1.58
C PHE A 300 18.42 11.19 -2.03
N ASN A 301 17.33 11.42 -2.76
CA ASN A 301 16.52 10.33 -3.33
C ASN A 301 17.14 9.69 -4.58
N ARG A 302 18.26 10.20 -5.07
CA ARG A 302 18.91 9.66 -6.26
C ARG A 302 19.69 8.38 -5.97
N PRO A 303 19.68 7.40 -6.89
CA PRO A 303 20.50 6.19 -6.76
C PRO A 303 22.01 6.50 -6.64
N GLU A 304 22.47 7.64 -7.21
CA GLU A 304 23.86 8.09 -7.07
C GLU A 304 24.22 8.41 -5.63
N PHE A 305 23.31 9.02 -4.86
CA PHE A 305 23.54 9.27 -3.44
C PHE A 305 23.58 7.97 -2.64
N ASP A 306 22.69 7.04 -2.92
CA ASP A 306 22.72 5.73 -2.25
C ASP A 306 24.04 4.99 -2.54
N ARG A 307 24.53 5.00 -3.80
CA ARG A 307 25.84 4.43 -4.13
C ARG A 307 26.98 5.16 -3.43
N TYR A 308 26.92 6.50 -3.36
CA TYR A 308 27.91 7.29 -2.63
C TYR A 308 27.95 6.92 -1.15
N THR A 309 26.79 6.84 -0.50
CA THR A 309 26.70 6.46 0.93
C THR A 309 27.23 5.07 1.17
N ARG A 310 26.92 4.12 0.29
CA ARG A 310 27.42 2.75 0.39
C ARG A 310 28.94 2.66 0.22
N PHE A 311 29.47 3.41 -0.73
CA PHE A 311 30.93 3.45 -1.01
C PHE A 311 31.73 4.12 0.13
N ASN A 312 31.15 5.13 0.78
CA ASN A 312 31.79 5.89 1.85
C ASN A 312 31.29 5.45 3.26
N SER A 313 30.89 4.20 3.42
CA SER A 313 30.54 3.60 4.70
C SER A 313 31.66 2.68 5.16
N TRP A 314 32.12 2.86 6.38
CA TRP A 314 33.29 2.19 6.93
C TRP A 314 32.96 1.50 8.26
N GLY A 315 33.67 0.42 8.58
CA GLY A 315 33.57 -0.32 9.84
C GLY A 315 33.68 -1.83 9.66
N SER A 316 34.36 -2.49 10.59
CA SER A 316 34.59 -3.95 10.52
C SER A 316 33.41 -4.78 11.00
N ALA A 317 32.65 -4.31 12.01
CA ALA A 317 31.50 -4.99 12.58
C ALA A 317 30.16 -4.40 12.09
N ARG A 318 30.13 -3.12 11.87
CA ARG A 318 29.02 -2.37 11.30
C ARG A 318 29.57 -1.25 10.44
N GLU A 319 29.16 -1.22 9.20
CA GLU A 319 29.49 -0.12 8.29
C GLU A 319 28.60 1.07 8.61
N THR A 320 29.20 2.24 8.82
CA THR A 320 28.52 3.49 9.12
C THR A 320 28.90 4.56 8.13
N PHE A 321 27.92 5.34 7.73
CA PHE A 321 28.08 6.56 6.94
C PHE A 321 28.05 7.78 7.88
N ASP A 322 29.21 8.35 8.12
CA ASP A 322 29.38 9.40 9.11
C ASP A 322 28.95 10.78 8.60
N TRP A 323 28.70 11.71 9.53
CA TRP A 323 28.35 13.10 9.23
C TRP A 323 29.37 13.80 8.33
N ASN A 324 30.64 13.54 8.55
CA ASN A 324 31.72 14.15 7.74
C ASN A 324 31.61 13.76 6.26
N GLU A 325 31.15 12.54 5.96
CA GLU A 325 30.98 12.08 4.60
C GLU A 325 29.80 12.79 3.90
N ILE A 326 28.72 13.11 4.62
CA ILE A 326 27.60 13.89 4.08
C ILE A 326 28.03 15.35 3.88
N ALA A 327 28.86 15.90 4.77
CA ALA A 327 29.36 17.26 4.66
C ALA A 327 30.29 17.49 3.43
N VAL A 328 31.09 16.49 3.06
CA VAL A 328 31.97 16.58 1.87
C VAL A 328 31.27 16.16 0.58
N PHE A 329 30.06 15.59 0.67
CA PHE A 329 29.28 15.28 -0.53
C PHE A 329 29.02 16.54 -1.35
N LYS A 330 29.31 16.45 -2.65
CA LYS A 330 29.23 17.60 -3.55
C LYS A 330 27.85 17.72 -4.19
N SER A 331 27.23 18.85 -3.99
CA SER A 331 26.00 19.27 -4.66
C SER A 331 26.27 20.38 -5.66
N HIS A 332 25.40 20.53 -6.63
CA HIS A 332 25.41 21.63 -7.59
C HIS A 332 24.28 22.58 -7.19
N CYS A 333 24.58 23.46 -6.24
CA CYS A 333 23.66 24.50 -5.79
C CYS A 333 23.94 25.81 -6.55
N HIS A 334 22.88 26.54 -6.83
CA HIS A 334 23.00 27.94 -7.20
C HIS A 334 23.14 28.71 -5.88
N PRO A 335 24.21 29.54 -5.72
CA PRO A 335 24.27 30.51 -4.63
C PRO A 335 23.16 31.55 -4.75
#